data_c7bf8dedc5d889233c0089c5f9f5f11c
#
_entry.id   c7bf8dedc5d889233c0089c5f9f5f11c
#
_cell.length_a   1.000
_cell.length_b   1.000
_cell.length_c   1.000
_cell.angle_alpha   90.00
_cell.angle_beta   90.00
_cell.angle_gamma   90.00
#
_symmetry.space_group_name_H-M   'P 1'
#
loop_
_entity.id
_entity.type
_entity.pdbx_description
1 polymer ?
#
loop_
_entity_poly.entity_id
_entity_poly.type
_entity_poly.pdbx_seq_one_letter_code
_entity_poly.pdbx_strand_id
1 'polypeptide(L)'
;LHPETNEEYALARKERNIGSGHKAFNFDFSPDVSLEEDLKRRDITINAIAEDEYGNLIDPYGGIDDLKNGVIRHVSSAFIEDPLRVLRLARFYAKFDGFEIHADTKTILKKISQSDELHYLSGERVWEETLKALNFDFSRFLKVIKNFNLQEPWFSKLIEIPKIIDQRPEIALSQVDQANKYNFCLKLKKYMPKKFLKYLEIWKQIQ
;
A
#
# COMPACT_ATOMS: atom_id res chain seq x y z
N LEU A 1 -5.44 -15.54 -15.50
CA LEU A 1 -4.15 -15.48 -16.19
C LEU A 1 -4.23 -16.22 -17.52
N HIS A 2 -3.66 -15.64 -18.56
CA HIS A 2 -3.51 -16.33 -19.85
C HIS A 2 -2.47 -17.45 -19.69
N PRO A 3 -2.77 -18.70 -20.13
CA PRO A 3 -1.91 -19.84 -19.84
C PRO A 3 -0.51 -19.79 -20.48
N GLU A 4 -0.34 -19.02 -21.57
CA GLU A 4 0.94 -18.93 -22.29
C GLU A 4 1.68 -17.62 -22.00
N THR A 5 0.97 -16.48 -21.87
CA THR A 5 1.58 -15.15 -21.70
C THR A 5 1.68 -14.71 -20.23
N ASN A 6 0.98 -15.40 -19.31
CA ASN A 6 0.77 -15.00 -17.91
C ASN A 6 0.12 -13.61 -17.75
N GLU A 7 -0.49 -13.08 -18.80
CA GLU A 7 -1.24 -11.83 -18.72
C GLU A 7 -2.47 -12.01 -17.82
N GLU A 8 -2.75 -10.99 -17.02
CA GLU A 8 -3.93 -10.96 -16.16
C GLU A 8 -5.13 -10.42 -16.95
N TYR A 9 -6.16 -11.25 -17.10
CA TYR A 9 -7.46 -10.82 -17.62
C TYR A 9 -8.43 -10.68 -16.45
N ALA A 10 -9.03 -9.52 -16.31
CA ALA A 10 -10.05 -9.25 -15.31
C ALA A 10 -11.22 -8.50 -15.95
N LEU A 11 -12.44 -8.84 -15.55
CA LEU A 11 -13.62 -8.07 -15.91
C LEU A 11 -13.59 -6.72 -15.20
N ALA A 12 -14.03 -5.67 -15.89
CA ALA A 12 -14.37 -4.41 -15.25
C ALA A 12 -15.41 -4.65 -14.16
N ARG A 13 -15.26 -3.99 -13.00
CA ARG A 13 -16.17 -4.21 -11.88
C ARG A 13 -16.41 -2.94 -11.10
N LYS A 14 -17.61 -2.83 -10.52
CA LYS A 14 -17.94 -1.88 -9.46
C LYS A 14 -17.78 -2.57 -8.12
N GLU A 15 -17.23 -1.86 -7.16
CA GLU A 15 -17.17 -2.28 -5.76
C GLU A 15 -18.14 -1.42 -4.97
N ARG A 16 -19.06 -2.05 -4.21
CA ARG A 16 -19.93 -1.35 -3.26
C ARG A 16 -19.63 -1.87 -1.88
N ASN A 17 -19.27 -0.97 -0.98
CA ASN A 17 -19.14 -1.32 0.43
C ASN A 17 -20.54 -1.47 1.03
N ILE A 18 -20.84 -2.65 1.59
CA ILE A 18 -22.12 -2.96 2.24
C ILE A 18 -22.01 -3.11 3.78
N GLY A 19 -20.83 -2.78 4.36
CA GLY A 19 -20.56 -2.90 5.80
C GLY A 19 -19.13 -2.52 6.18
N SER A 20 -18.74 -2.75 7.42
CA SER A 20 -17.39 -2.47 7.91
C SER A 20 -16.41 -3.58 7.55
N GLY A 21 -15.25 -3.22 7.01
CA GLY A 21 -14.13 -4.13 6.68
C GLY A 21 -14.21 -4.79 5.31
N HIS A 22 -13.11 -5.44 4.92
CA HIS A 22 -12.91 -5.99 3.57
C HIS A 22 -13.90 -7.09 3.14
N LYS A 23 -14.59 -7.76 4.06
CA LYS A 23 -15.58 -8.80 3.74
C LYS A 23 -16.95 -8.24 3.34
N ALA A 24 -17.10 -6.93 3.36
CA ALA A 24 -18.38 -6.25 3.12
C ALA A 24 -18.46 -5.62 1.72
N PHE A 25 -17.68 -6.09 0.75
CA PHE A 25 -17.78 -5.64 -0.64
C PHE A 25 -18.72 -6.53 -1.43
N ASN A 26 -19.68 -5.90 -2.09
CA ASN A 26 -20.43 -6.52 -3.17
C ASN A 26 -19.75 -6.12 -4.49
N PHE A 27 -19.41 -7.11 -5.29
CA PHE A 27 -18.78 -6.91 -6.60
C PHE A 27 -19.83 -7.05 -7.69
N ASP A 28 -19.99 -6.00 -8.49
CA ASP A 28 -20.80 -6.01 -9.68
C ASP A 28 -19.89 -6.18 -10.90
N PHE A 29 -20.02 -7.32 -11.58
CA PHE A 29 -19.28 -7.67 -12.80
C PHE A 29 -20.18 -7.54 -14.04
N SER A 30 -21.25 -6.74 -13.97
CA SER A 30 -22.12 -6.49 -15.10
C SER A 30 -21.32 -6.01 -16.31
N PRO A 31 -21.65 -6.47 -17.54
CA PRO A 31 -21.05 -5.95 -18.77
C PRO A 31 -21.23 -4.44 -18.96
N ASP A 32 -22.19 -3.84 -18.24
CA ASP A 32 -22.49 -2.41 -18.29
C ASP A 32 -21.51 -1.54 -17.47
N VAL A 33 -20.56 -2.17 -16.73
CA VAL A 33 -19.55 -1.42 -15.98
C VAL A 33 -18.56 -0.80 -16.96
N SER A 34 -18.54 0.54 -17.02
CA SER A 34 -17.61 1.25 -17.89
C SER A 34 -16.16 1.16 -17.39
N LEU A 35 -15.20 1.32 -18.32
CA LEU A 35 -13.78 1.41 -17.98
C LEU A 35 -13.52 2.54 -16.96
N GLU A 36 -14.18 3.69 -17.13
CA GLU A 36 -14.02 4.82 -16.22
C GLU A 36 -14.45 4.47 -14.78
N GLU A 37 -15.54 3.73 -14.63
CA GLU A 37 -16.00 3.24 -13.31
C GLU A 37 -15.01 2.26 -12.68
N ASP A 38 -14.39 1.38 -13.47
CA ASP A 38 -13.33 0.50 -12.98
C ASP A 38 -12.09 1.29 -12.56
N LEU A 39 -11.68 2.28 -13.35
CA LEU A 39 -10.54 3.15 -13.02
C LEU A 39 -10.82 3.99 -11.76
N LYS A 40 -12.07 4.46 -11.57
CA LYS A 40 -12.49 5.29 -10.43
C LYS A 40 -12.25 4.63 -9.07
N ARG A 41 -12.38 3.30 -8.99
CA ARG A 41 -12.19 2.56 -7.75
C ARG A 41 -10.74 2.23 -7.44
N ARG A 42 -9.78 2.59 -8.29
CA ARG A 42 -8.37 2.33 -8.07
C ARG A 42 -7.80 3.20 -6.95
N ASP A 43 -6.58 2.85 -6.49
CA ASP A 43 -5.95 3.49 -5.34
C ASP A 43 -5.40 4.89 -5.67
N ILE A 44 -4.52 5.01 -6.66
CA ILE A 44 -3.89 6.26 -7.05
C ILE A 44 -4.08 6.53 -8.54
N THR A 45 -4.07 7.82 -8.92
CA THR A 45 -4.29 8.27 -10.31
C THR A 45 -3.33 7.64 -11.30
N ILE A 46 -2.05 7.48 -10.93
CA ILE A 46 -1.02 6.83 -11.76
C ILE A 46 -1.39 5.37 -12.10
N ASN A 47 -2.13 4.69 -11.24
CA ASN A 47 -2.61 3.33 -11.46
C ASN A 47 -3.99 3.29 -12.14
N ALA A 48 -4.58 4.45 -12.42
CA ALA A 48 -5.89 4.60 -13.07
C ALA A 48 -5.76 5.08 -14.51
N ILE A 49 -4.63 4.80 -15.15
CA ILE A 49 -4.40 4.98 -16.59
C ILE A 49 -4.62 3.61 -17.25
N ALA A 50 -5.31 3.61 -18.37
CA ALA A 50 -5.48 2.44 -19.22
C ALA A 50 -4.97 2.72 -20.64
N GLU A 51 -4.75 1.67 -21.41
CA GLU A 51 -4.38 1.72 -22.82
C GLU A 51 -5.38 0.87 -23.60
N ASP A 52 -5.86 1.37 -24.73
CA ASP A 52 -6.75 0.61 -25.63
C ASP A 52 -5.95 -0.29 -26.59
N GLU A 53 -6.64 -1.08 -27.39
CA GLU A 53 -6.03 -1.99 -28.37
C GLU A 53 -5.23 -1.27 -29.49
N TYR A 54 -5.42 0.04 -29.64
CA TYR A 54 -4.72 0.89 -30.62
C TYR A 54 -3.54 1.65 -30.01
N GLY A 55 -3.26 1.48 -28.70
CA GLY A 55 -2.20 2.17 -27.99
C GLY A 55 -2.57 3.57 -27.50
N ASN A 56 -3.87 3.96 -27.54
CA ASN A 56 -4.30 5.25 -27.00
C ASN A 56 -4.43 5.16 -25.48
N LEU A 57 -3.86 6.15 -24.79
CA LEU A 57 -3.98 6.24 -23.34
C LEU A 57 -5.33 6.83 -22.94
N ILE A 58 -6.00 6.17 -22.00
CA ILE A 58 -7.27 6.59 -21.40
C ILE A 58 -6.97 6.98 -19.94
N ASP A 59 -7.03 8.26 -19.66
CA ASP A 59 -6.67 8.84 -18.36
C ASP A 59 -7.71 9.82 -17.84
N PRO A 60 -8.88 9.33 -17.39
CA PRO A 60 -9.97 10.20 -16.94
C PRO A 60 -9.67 10.92 -15.61
N TYR A 61 -8.61 10.52 -14.88
CA TYR A 61 -8.29 11.03 -13.54
C TYR A 61 -6.98 11.79 -13.44
N GLY A 62 -6.32 12.07 -14.58
CA GLY A 62 -5.11 12.90 -14.65
C GLY A 62 -3.85 12.22 -14.10
N GLY A 63 -3.79 10.88 -14.20
CA GLY A 63 -2.63 10.10 -13.72
C GLY A 63 -1.35 10.39 -14.50
N ILE A 64 -1.46 10.70 -15.81
CA ILE A 64 -0.31 11.06 -16.65
C ILE A 64 0.32 12.37 -16.17
N ASP A 65 -0.49 13.37 -15.84
CA ASP A 65 0.01 14.65 -15.34
C ASP A 65 0.58 14.49 -13.93
N ASP A 66 -0.07 13.74 -13.06
CA ASP A 66 0.47 13.43 -11.74
C ASP A 66 1.81 12.68 -11.83
N LEU A 67 1.95 11.75 -12.78
CA LEU A 67 3.21 11.03 -13.04
C LEU A 67 4.32 11.98 -13.48
N LYS A 68 4.04 12.89 -14.44
CA LYS A 68 5.01 13.89 -14.93
C LYS A 68 5.44 14.87 -13.85
N ASN A 69 4.51 15.26 -12.99
CA ASN A 69 4.74 16.23 -11.94
C ASN A 69 5.25 15.65 -10.62
N GLY A 70 5.44 14.32 -10.55
CA GLY A 70 5.90 13.64 -9.34
C GLY A 70 4.89 13.69 -8.20
N VAL A 71 3.59 13.50 -8.50
CA VAL A 71 2.51 13.61 -7.51
C VAL A 71 1.86 12.24 -7.28
N ILE A 72 1.67 11.90 -6.02
CA ILE A 72 0.85 10.75 -5.60
C ILE A 72 -0.50 11.28 -5.13
N ARG A 73 -1.54 10.99 -5.91
CA ARG A 73 -2.92 11.41 -5.67
C ARG A 73 -3.85 10.21 -5.65
N HIS A 74 -4.79 10.14 -4.69
CA HIS A 74 -5.87 9.17 -4.71
C HIS A 74 -6.85 9.48 -5.83
N VAL A 75 -7.49 8.43 -6.40
CA VAL A 75 -8.38 8.62 -7.55
C VAL A 75 -9.69 9.27 -7.15
N SER A 76 -10.34 8.80 -6.07
CA SER A 76 -11.66 9.23 -5.67
C SER A 76 -11.92 8.99 -4.19
N SER A 77 -13.11 9.41 -3.69
CA SER A 77 -13.56 9.11 -2.33
C SER A 77 -13.65 7.60 -2.01
N ALA A 78 -13.76 6.75 -3.02
CA ALA A 78 -13.69 5.30 -2.87
C ALA A 78 -12.36 4.80 -2.26
N PHE A 79 -11.33 5.65 -2.21
CA PHE A 79 -10.07 5.34 -1.53
C PHE A 79 -10.26 4.92 -0.06
N ILE A 80 -11.23 5.51 0.63
CA ILE A 80 -11.52 5.22 2.05
C ILE A 80 -12.15 3.83 2.23
N GLU A 81 -12.80 3.29 1.21
CA GLU A 81 -13.55 2.03 1.32
C GLU A 81 -12.66 0.81 1.57
N ASP A 82 -11.42 0.81 1.08
CA ASP A 82 -10.43 -0.22 1.40
C ASP A 82 -9.23 0.39 2.13
N PRO A 83 -9.14 0.26 3.47
CA PRO A 83 -8.06 0.84 4.25
C PRO A 83 -6.66 0.31 3.89
N LEU A 84 -6.54 -0.83 3.19
CA LEU A 84 -5.26 -1.31 2.66
C LEU A 84 -4.64 -0.33 1.65
N ARG A 85 -5.44 0.49 0.98
CA ARG A 85 -4.96 1.49 0.03
C ARG A 85 -3.99 2.48 0.66
N VAL A 86 -4.10 2.71 1.97
CA VAL A 86 -3.14 3.51 2.73
C VAL A 86 -1.72 2.91 2.67
N LEU A 87 -1.61 1.60 2.90
CA LEU A 87 -0.33 0.89 2.83
C LEU A 87 0.19 0.80 1.39
N ARG A 88 -0.72 0.62 0.43
CA ARG A 88 -0.39 0.64 -1.00
C ARG A 88 0.16 2.01 -1.41
N LEU A 89 -0.47 3.10 -0.99
CA LEU A 89 0.00 4.47 -1.23
C LEU A 89 1.38 4.68 -0.60
N ALA A 90 1.59 4.26 0.65
CA ALA A 90 2.89 4.34 1.32
C ALA A 90 3.98 3.55 0.56
N ARG A 91 3.65 2.40 0.00
CA ARG A 91 4.54 1.61 -0.86
C ARG A 91 4.86 2.33 -2.17
N PHE A 92 3.89 2.96 -2.82
CA PHE A 92 4.17 3.76 -4.03
C PHE A 92 5.03 4.98 -3.72
N TYR A 93 4.80 5.63 -2.58
CA TYR A 93 5.67 6.72 -2.11
C TYR A 93 7.10 6.25 -1.84
N ALA A 94 7.28 5.01 -1.37
CA ALA A 94 8.60 4.39 -1.23
C ALA A 94 9.24 4.03 -2.58
N LYS A 95 8.42 3.65 -3.57
CA LYS A 95 8.87 3.25 -4.91
C LYS A 95 9.31 4.44 -5.76
N PHE A 96 8.59 5.55 -5.71
CA PHE A 96 8.81 6.72 -6.56
C PHE A 96 9.61 7.78 -5.81
N ASP A 97 10.92 7.84 -6.08
CA ASP A 97 11.76 8.89 -5.49
C ASP A 97 11.39 10.26 -6.06
N GLY A 98 11.49 11.29 -5.23
CA GLY A 98 11.13 12.67 -5.60
C GLY A 98 9.63 12.96 -5.68
N PHE A 99 8.75 11.95 -5.52
CA PHE A 99 7.30 12.19 -5.56
C PHE A 99 6.78 12.74 -4.24
N GLU A 100 5.77 13.62 -4.34
CA GLU A 100 5.07 14.21 -3.19
C GLU A 100 3.61 13.75 -3.12
N ILE A 101 3.09 13.61 -1.91
CA ILE A 101 1.67 13.28 -1.70
C ILE A 101 0.83 14.54 -1.85
N HIS A 102 -0.21 14.49 -2.70
CA HIS A 102 -1.12 15.61 -2.94
C HIS A 102 -1.87 16.06 -1.67
N ALA A 103 -2.19 17.36 -1.56
CA ALA A 103 -2.84 17.92 -0.38
C ALA A 103 -4.16 17.24 -0.02
N ASP A 104 -5.03 16.96 -1.02
CA ASP A 104 -6.30 16.26 -0.81
C ASP A 104 -6.08 14.84 -0.28
N THR A 105 -5.05 14.17 -0.78
CA THR A 105 -4.68 12.82 -0.32
C THR A 105 -4.17 12.84 1.12
N LYS A 106 -3.37 13.84 1.49
CA LYS A 106 -2.96 14.06 2.89
C LYS A 106 -4.17 14.23 3.80
N THR A 107 -5.22 14.91 3.33
CA THR A 107 -6.48 15.10 4.07
C THR A 107 -7.21 13.77 4.28
N ILE A 108 -7.28 12.92 3.25
CA ILE A 108 -7.90 11.58 3.36
C ILE A 108 -7.11 10.68 4.32
N LEU A 109 -5.77 10.66 4.23
CA LEU A 109 -4.94 9.88 5.16
C LEU A 109 -5.19 10.28 6.62
N LYS A 110 -5.34 11.58 6.91
CA LYS A 110 -5.70 12.07 8.25
C LYS A 110 -7.08 11.61 8.69
N LYS A 111 -8.07 11.57 7.80
CA LYS A 111 -9.41 11.05 8.13
C LYS A 111 -9.36 9.56 8.49
N ILE A 112 -8.62 8.76 7.70
CA ILE A 112 -8.48 7.33 7.95
C ILE A 112 -7.75 7.09 9.29
N SER A 113 -6.73 7.88 9.64
CA SER A 113 -6.03 7.73 10.92
C SER A 113 -6.89 8.02 12.15
N GLN A 114 -8.01 8.72 11.98
CA GLN A 114 -8.99 9.02 13.04
C GLN A 114 -10.13 8.01 13.11
N SER A 115 -10.14 7.01 12.21
CA SER A 115 -11.13 5.94 12.16
C SER A 115 -10.54 4.62 12.65
N ASP A 116 -11.38 3.64 12.90
CA ASP A 116 -11.00 2.29 13.30
C ASP A 116 -10.75 1.36 12.09
N GLU A 117 -10.81 1.89 10.86
CA GLU A 117 -10.78 1.08 9.63
C GLU A 117 -9.51 0.22 9.49
N LEU A 118 -8.36 0.72 9.94
CA LEU A 118 -7.09 -0.03 9.88
C LEU A 118 -7.10 -1.28 10.78
N HIS A 119 -8.00 -1.34 11.78
CA HIS A 119 -8.14 -2.50 12.67
C HIS A 119 -8.80 -3.70 11.97
N TYR A 120 -9.57 -3.46 10.91
CA TYR A 120 -10.24 -4.51 10.13
C TYR A 120 -9.33 -5.16 9.07
N LEU A 121 -8.10 -4.66 8.87
CA LEU A 121 -7.15 -5.28 7.97
C LEU A 121 -6.68 -6.63 8.49
N SER A 122 -6.61 -7.62 7.61
CA SER A 122 -5.95 -8.88 7.97
C SER A 122 -4.44 -8.72 7.95
N GLY A 123 -3.76 -9.41 8.86
CA GLY A 123 -2.30 -9.31 8.97
C GLY A 123 -1.57 -9.87 7.76
N GLU A 124 -2.17 -10.83 7.02
CA GLU A 124 -1.64 -11.33 5.75
C GLU A 124 -1.53 -10.20 4.73
N ARG A 125 -2.62 -9.45 4.53
CA ARG A 125 -2.65 -8.31 3.58
C ARG A 125 -1.66 -7.22 3.99
N VAL A 126 -1.57 -6.91 5.27
CA VAL A 126 -0.61 -5.93 5.81
C VAL A 126 0.82 -6.40 5.57
N TRP A 127 1.10 -7.68 5.84
CA TRP A 127 2.43 -8.24 5.61
C TRP A 127 2.81 -8.23 4.12
N GLU A 128 1.90 -8.61 3.22
CA GLU A 128 2.14 -8.57 1.78
C GLU A 128 2.53 -7.18 1.27
N GLU A 129 1.81 -6.13 1.68
CA GLU A 129 2.16 -4.76 1.28
C GLU A 129 3.47 -4.28 1.95
N THR A 130 3.73 -4.68 3.20
CA THR A 130 5.00 -4.41 3.88
C THR A 130 6.17 -5.10 3.15
N LEU A 131 6.00 -6.37 2.78
CA LEU A 131 7.00 -7.13 2.03
C LEU A 131 7.31 -6.50 0.66
N LYS A 132 6.27 -6.06 -0.05
CA LYS A 132 6.46 -5.32 -1.32
C LYS A 132 7.20 -4.00 -1.10
N ALA A 133 6.90 -3.28 -0.01
CA ALA A 133 7.54 -2.00 0.31
C ALA A 133 9.03 -2.15 0.66
N LEU A 134 9.42 -3.29 1.26
CA LEU A 134 10.82 -3.61 1.58
C LEU A 134 11.73 -3.74 0.34
N ASN A 135 11.16 -3.86 -0.87
CA ASN A 135 11.95 -3.83 -2.12
C ASN A 135 12.25 -2.40 -2.62
N PHE A 136 11.83 -1.38 -1.89
CA PHE A 136 12.01 0.04 -2.23
C PHE A 136 12.63 0.78 -1.02
N ASP A 137 12.62 2.12 -1.01
CA ASP A 137 13.04 2.88 0.17
C ASP A 137 12.05 2.67 1.33
N PHE A 138 12.32 1.67 2.15
CA PHE A 138 11.45 1.31 3.27
C PHE A 138 11.35 2.44 4.32
N SER A 139 12.36 3.31 4.43
CA SER A 139 12.28 4.49 5.31
C SER A 139 11.18 5.46 4.85
N ARG A 140 10.98 5.62 3.54
CA ARG A 140 9.89 6.45 2.98
C ARG A 140 8.52 5.85 3.28
N PHE A 141 8.37 4.51 3.17
CA PHE A 141 7.15 3.82 3.60
C PHE A 141 6.82 4.13 5.06
N LEU A 142 7.79 3.95 5.96
CA LEU A 142 7.62 4.20 7.39
C LEU A 142 7.33 5.67 7.70
N LYS A 143 7.90 6.62 6.94
CA LYS A 143 7.59 8.05 7.06
C LYS A 143 6.12 8.34 6.82
N VAL A 144 5.49 7.74 5.82
CA VAL A 144 4.04 7.90 5.59
C VAL A 144 3.26 7.37 6.78
N ILE A 145 3.57 6.14 7.23
CA ILE A 145 2.90 5.52 8.38
C ILE A 145 3.00 6.41 9.62
N LYS A 146 4.17 6.97 9.91
CA LYS A 146 4.41 7.79 11.09
C LYS A 146 3.82 9.20 10.98
N ASN A 147 4.04 9.87 9.86
CA ASN A 147 3.65 11.28 9.69
C ASN A 147 2.13 11.49 9.62
N PHE A 148 1.39 10.45 9.25
CA PHE A 148 -0.09 10.48 9.20
C PHE A 148 -0.75 9.73 10.35
N ASN A 149 0.02 9.31 11.38
CA ASN A 149 -0.51 8.57 12.55
C ASN A 149 -1.26 7.27 12.18
N LEU A 150 -0.69 6.51 11.23
CA LEU A 150 -1.27 5.28 10.69
C LEU A 150 -0.67 4.02 11.33
N GLN A 151 0.01 4.17 12.49
CA GLN A 151 0.74 3.07 13.12
C GLN A 151 -0.19 2.01 13.72
N GLU A 152 -1.34 2.41 14.27
CA GLU A 152 -2.27 1.46 14.86
C GLU A 152 -3.09 0.72 13.81
N PRO A 153 -3.35 -0.56 14.03
CA PRO A 153 -2.83 -1.39 15.11
C PRO A 153 -1.51 -2.12 14.76
N TRP A 154 -1.02 -2.03 13.52
CA TRP A 154 -0.04 -2.94 12.94
C TRP A 154 1.41 -2.54 13.22
N PHE A 155 1.68 -1.25 13.29
CA PHE A 155 2.99 -0.64 13.46
C PHE A 155 3.09 0.16 14.77
N SER A 156 2.30 -0.18 15.77
CA SER A 156 2.16 0.55 17.04
C SER A 156 3.48 0.73 17.81
N LYS A 157 4.47 -0.09 17.51
CA LYS A 157 5.81 0.00 18.12
C LYS A 157 6.82 0.73 17.23
N LEU A 158 6.40 1.42 16.19
CA LEU A 158 7.26 2.27 15.39
C LEU A 158 7.55 3.58 16.14
N ILE A 159 8.67 3.61 16.84
CA ILE A 159 9.16 4.78 17.61
C ILE A 159 10.13 5.57 16.74
N GLU A 160 11.07 4.88 16.10
CA GLU A 160 12.16 5.47 15.33
C GLU A 160 12.20 4.89 13.91
N ILE A 161 12.57 5.74 12.95
CA ILE A 161 12.89 5.33 11.59
C ILE A 161 14.40 5.45 11.43
N PRO A 162 15.15 4.34 11.48
CA PRO A 162 16.59 4.38 11.37
C PRO A 162 17.04 4.72 9.95
N LYS A 163 18.30 5.13 9.79
CA LYS A 163 18.97 5.09 8.50
C LYS A 163 19.19 3.63 8.12
N ILE A 164 18.48 3.15 7.10
CA ILE A 164 18.67 1.80 6.58
C ILE A 164 19.94 1.79 5.73
N ILE A 165 20.93 1.00 6.16
CA ILE A 165 22.24 0.91 5.50
C ILE A 165 22.21 -0.18 4.42
N ASP A 166 21.58 -1.31 4.71
CA ASP A 166 21.45 -2.43 3.78
C ASP A 166 19.97 -2.60 3.41
N GLN A 167 19.67 -2.43 2.13
CA GLN A 167 18.31 -2.43 1.58
C GLN A 167 17.77 -3.85 1.27
N ARG A 168 18.55 -4.92 1.51
CA ARG A 168 18.01 -6.27 1.36
C ARG A 168 16.83 -6.45 2.33
N PRO A 169 15.67 -6.94 1.87
CA PRO A 169 14.43 -6.91 2.63
C PRO A 169 14.52 -7.43 4.07
N GLU A 170 15.19 -8.56 4.27
CA GLU A 170 15.34 -9.17 5.59
C GLU A 170 16.23 -8.34 6.52
N ILE A 171 17.27 -7.72 5.95
CA ILE A 171 18.21 -6.89 6.70
C ILE A 171 17.59 -5.52 7.00
N ALA A 172 16.96 -4.89 6.02
CA ALA A 172 16.26 -3.62 6.21
C ALA A 172 15.21 -3.74 7.32
N LEU A 173 14.42 -4.81 7.32
CA LEU A 173 13.44 -5.06 8.37
C LEU A 173 14.11 -5.27 9.73
N SER A 174 15.24 -6.00 9.79
CA SER A 174 15.98 -6.24 11.04
C SER A 174 16.56 -4.97 11.62
N GLN A 175 17.08 -4.04 10.79
CA GLN A 175 17.57 -2.74 11.24
C GLN A 175 16.43 -1.91 11.85
N VAL A 176 15.22 -1.92 11.23
CA VAL A 176 14.05 -1.22 11.78
C VAL A 176 13.59 -1.87 13.10
N ASP A 177 13.52 -3.20 13.16
CA ASP A 177 13.10 -3.91 14.39
C ASP A 177 14.06 -3.64 15.53
N GLN A 178 15.37 -3.62 15.28
CA GLN A 178 16.42 -3.28 16.25
C GLN A 178 16.26 -1.85 16.78
N ALA A 179 16.15 -0.86 15.90
CA ALA A 179 15.97 0.55 16.30
C ALA A 179 14.71 0.74 17.16
N ASN A 180 13.72 -0.13 17.00
CA ASN A 180 12.48 -0.14 17.79
C ASN A 180 12.49 -1.20 18.90
N LYS A 181 13.67 -1.50 19.47
CA LYS A 181 13.87 -2.41 20.60
C LYS A 181 13.32 -3.82 20.37
N TYR A 182 13.43 -4.31 19.13
CA TYR A 182 12.95 -5.63 18.68
C TYR A 182 11.42 -5.85 18.85
N ASN A 183 10.66 -4.77 18.79
CA ASN A 183 9.21 -4.80 18.96
C ASN A 183 8.42 -4.40 17.72
N PHE A 184 9.06 -3.83 16.71
CA PHE A 184 8.38 -3.36 15.49
C PHE A 184 7.56 -4.47 14.81
N CYS A 185 8.13 -5.66 14.71
CA CYS A 185 7.55 -6.78 14.01
C CYS A 185 6.55 -7.62 14.82
N LEU A 186 6.26 -7.31 16.09
CA LEU A 186 5.52 -8.20 16.99
C LEU A 186 4.19 -8.71 16.41
N LYS A 187 3.37 -7.83 15.84
CA LYS A 187 2.07 -8.22 15.27
C LYS A 187 2.19 -8.93 13.92
N LEU A 188 3.27 -8.68 13.18
CA LEU A 188 3.46 -9.23 11.85
C LEU A 188 4.19 -10.58 11.84
N LYS A 189 4.90 -10.94 12.93
CA LYS A 189 5.73 -12.17 12.99
C LYS A 189 5.01 -13.44 12.54
N LYS A 190 3.76 -13.63 12.92
CA LYS A 190 2.98 -14.83 12.57
C LYS A 190 2.67 -14.95 11.07
N TYR A 191 2.83 -13.88 10.32
CA TYR A 191 2.59 -13.84 8.86
C TYR A 191 3.88 -13.89 8.05
N MET A 192 5.04 -13.79 8.72
CA MET A 192 6.34 -13.73 8.06
C MET A 192 6.82 -15.11 7.61
N PRO A 193 7.46 -15.21 6.42
CA PRO A 193 8.21 -16.40 6.03
C PRO A 193 9.34 -16.71 7.02
N LYS A 194 9.67 -17.99 7.18
CA LYS A 194 10.75 -18.47 8.08
C LYS A 194 12.08 -17.74 7.88
N LYS A 195 12.39 -17.35 6.64
CA LYS A 195 13.60 -16.60 6.30
C LYS A 195 13.68 -15.28 7.09
N PHE A 196 12.61 -14.49 7.11
CA PHE A 196 12.58 -13.23 7.86
C PHE A 196 12.71 -13.45 9.38
N LEU A 197 12.00 -14.43 9.93
CA LEU A 197 12.10 -14.77 11.36
C LEU A 197 13.53 -15.14 11.75
N LYS A 198 14.22 -15.93 10.92
CA LYS A 198 15.63 -16.30 11.15
C LYS A 198 16.55 -15.07 11.18
N TYR A 199 16.38 -14.13 10.23
CA TYR A 199 17.19 -12.91 10.23
C TYR A 199 16.94 -12.03 11.45
N LEU A 200 15.68 -11.88 11.89
CA LEU A 200 15.35 -11.14 13.10
C LEU A 200 16.01 -11.76 14.36
N GLU A 201 16.08 -13.08 14.45
CA GLU A 201 16.75 -13.79 15.56
C GLU A 201 18.27 -13.61 15.52
N ILE A 202 18.90 -13.80 14.35
CA ILE A 202 20.35 -13.62 14.18
C ILE A 202 20.73 -12.18 14.54
N TRP A 203 19.97 -11.20 14.09
CA TRP A 203 20.24 -9.78 14.35
C TRP A 203 20.23 -9.43 15.83
N LYS A 204 19.38 -10.11 16.62
CA LYS A 204 19.37 -9.96 18.09
C LYS A 204 20.60 -10.53 18.79
N GLN A 205 21.26 -11.54 18.18
CA GLN A 205 22.39 -12.23 18.80
C GLN A 205 23.74 -11.57 18.51
N ILE A 206 23.83 -10.75 17.47
CA ILE A 206 25.09 -10.11 17.05
C ILE A 206 25.44 -8.89 17.93
N GLN A 207 24.57 -8.51 18.84
CA GLN A 207 24.78 -7.44 19.83
C GLN A 207 25.03 -8.02 21.23
#